data_91eec60105a9501afb3d28aa9b386970
#
_entry.id   91eec60105a9501afb3d28aa9b386970
#
_cell.length_a   1.000
_cell.length_b   1.000
_cell.length_c   1.000
_cell.angle_alpha   90.00
_cell.angle_beta   90.00
_cell.angle_gamma   90.00
#
_symmetry.space_group_name_H-M   'P 1'
#
loop_
_entity.id
_entity.type
_entity.pdbx_description
1 polymer ?
#
loop_
_entity_poly.entity_id
_entity_poly.type
_entity_poly.pdbx_seq_one_letter_code
_entity_poly.pdbx_strand_id
1 'polypeptide(L)'
;MEEQFNDIENHQEILLNEEIDVTEKVETLSPPALIEVDEELTQEFSELIRLKSNSVLMNLVHDLYPADIAHLMSRLTNDEAEYLFNLLDAEVGGEVITLLDETQRASLYEILGKHRLSTIINKLDSDDATDLVAEMPAQIAEQVLEGLDKP
;
A
#
# COMPACT_ATOMS: atom_id res chain seq x y z
N MET A 1 1.04 -49.87 35.23
CA MET A 1 -0.18 -49.11 35.37
C MET A 1 0.09 -47.60 35.42
N GLU A 2 0.97 -47.21 36.26
CA GLU A 2 1.29 -45.82 36.37
C GLU A 2 1.89 -45.26 35.11
N GLU A 3 2.62 -46.10 34.43
CA GLU A 3 3.23 -45.64 33.18
C GLU A 3 2.19 -45.26 32.14
N GLN A 4 1.11 -45.98 32.16
CA GLN A 4 0.06 -45.66 31.21
C GLN A 4 -0.55 -44.29 31.46
N PHE A 5 -0.66 -43.93 32.71
CA PHE A 5 -1.16 -42.60 33.02
C PHE A 5 -0.27 -41.52 32.49
N ASN A 6 1.02 -41.74 32.61
CA ASN A 6 1.98 -40.77 32.11
C ASN A 6 1.85 -40.60 30.60
N ASP A 7 1.63 -41.69 29.90
CA ASP A 7 1.49 -41.61 28.46
C ASP A 7 0.27 -40.80 28.10
N ILE A 8 -0.81 -40.98 28.82
CA ILE A 8 -2.03 -40.22 28.54
C ILE A 8 -1.78 -38.73 28.75
N GLU A 9 -1.09 -38.38 29.80
CA GLU A 9 -0.80 -37.00 30.05
C GLU A 9 0.01 -36.38 28.94
N ASN A 10 0.97 -37.11 28.44
CA ASN A 10 1.77 -36.63 27.34
C ASN A 10 0.93 -36.33 26.11
N HIS A 11 0.00 -37.19 25.83
CA HIS A 11 -0.88 -36.97 24.68
C HIS A 11 -1.68 -35.69 24.84
N GLN A 12 -2.14 -35.45 26.04
CA GLN A 12 -2.94 -34.23 26.28
C GLN A 12 -2.09 -32.99 26.06
N GLU A 13 -0.87 -33.03 26.48
CA GLU A 13 -0.01 -31.88 26.28
C GLU A 13 0.23 -31.60 24.81
N ILE A 14 0.40 -32.67 24.05
CA ILE A 14 0.59 -32.48 22.61
C ILE A 14 -0.63 -31.84 21.97
N LEU A 15 -1.79 -32.25 22.39
CA LEU A 15 -3.02 -31.69 21.85
C LEU A 15 -3.14 -30.20 22.15
N LEU A 16 -2.72 -29.81 23.34
CA LEU A 16 -2.74 -28.40 23.70
C LEU A 16 -1.84 -27.58 22.79
N ASN A 17 -0.70 -28.13 22.46
CA ASN A 17 0.19 -27.44 21.56
C ASN A 17 -0.44 -27.23 20.20
N GLU A 18 -1.17 -28.21 19.73
CA GLU A 18 -1.86 -28.08 18.47
C GLU A 18 -2.90 -26.97 18.52
N GLU A 19 -3.54 -26.84 19.66
CA GLU A 19 -4.52 -25.78 19.80
C GLU A 19 -3.87 -24.43 19.67
N ILE A 20 -2.66 -24.28 20.18
CA ILE A 20 -1.95 -23.02 20.05
C ILE A 20 -1.71 -22.71 18.58
N ASP A 21 -1.36 -23.71 17.80
CA ASP A 21 -1.17 -23.51 16.38
C ASP A 21 -2.43 -23.00 15.71
N VAL A 22 -3.56 -23.55 16.09
CA VAL A 22 -4.83 -23.10 15.54
C VAL A 22 -5.07 -21.64 15.87
N THR A 23 -4.70 -21.25 17.07
CA THR A 23 -4.86 -19.87 17.48
C THR A 23 -4.04 -18.94 16.61
N GLU A 24 -2.84 -19.34 16.28
CA GLU A 24 -2.01 -18.56 15.39
C GLU A 24 -2.65 -18.38 14.03
N LYS A 25 -3.23 -19.44 13.52
CA LYS A 25 -3.92 -19.34 12.24
C LYS A 25 -5.06 -18.35 12.29
N VAL A 26 -5.79 -18.37 13.38
CA VAL A 26 -6.89 -17.43 13.55
C VAL A 26 -6.37 -16.01 13.54
N GLU A 27 -5.28 -15.76 14.23
CA GLU A 27 -4.71 -14.43 14.24
C GLU A 27 -4.26 -14.02 12.85
N THR A 28 -3.67 -14.95 12.12
CA THR A 28 -3.23 -14.66 10.77
C THR A 28 -4.42 -14.26 9.90
N LEU A 29 -5.57 -14.81 10.18
CA LEU A 29 -6.76 -14.49 9.43
C LEU A 29 -7.47 -13.25 9.93
N SER A 30 -7.08 -12.75 11.10
CA SER A 30 -7.76 -11.60 11.71
C SER A 30 -7.84 -10.40 10.79
N PRO A 31 -6.80 -10.00 10.10
CA PRO A 31 -6.94 -8.96 9.09
C PRO A 31 -7.12 -9.60 7.72
N PRO A 32 -8.28 -10.17 7.45
CA PRO A 32 -8.46 -10.88 6.18
C PRO A 32 -8.41 -9.97 4.97
N ALA A 33 -8.52 -8.67 5.20
CA ALA A 33 -8.50 -7.72 4.11
C ALA A 33 -7.10 -7.44 3.61
N LEU A 34 -6.08 -7.86 4.36
CA LEU A 34 -4.71 -7.62 3.92
C LEU A 34 -4.33 -8.63 2.85
N ILE A 35 -4.02 -8.11 1.70
CA ILE A 35 -3.57 -8.92 0.58
C ILE A 35 -2.05 -8.87 0.59
N GLU A 36 -1.44 -10.03 0.53
CA GLU A 36 0.01 -10.10 0.52
C GLU A 36 0.52 -9.66 -0.83
N VAL A 37 1.40 -8.67 -0.83
CA VAL A 37 2.00 -8.17 -2.06
C VAL A 37 3.24 -9.00 -2.34
N ASP A 38 3.05 -10.06 -3.08
CA ASP A 38 4.14 -10.96 -3.44
C ASP A 38 4.50 -10.76 -4.90
N GLU A 39 5.43 -11.59 -5.37
CA GLU A 39 5.90 -11.47 -6.73
C GLU A 39 4.79 -11.78 -7.74
N GLU A 40 3.94 -12.74 -7.42
CA GLU A 40 2.86 -13.12 -8.31
C GLU A 40 1.89 -11.96 -8.52
N LEU A 41 1.51 -11.31 -7.42
CA LEU A 41 0.61 -10.16 -7.52
C LEU A 41 1.26 -9.03 -8.28
N THR A 42 2.54 -8.80 -8.03
CA THR A 42 3.29 -7.76 -8.73
C THR A 42 3.29 -8.01 -10.23
N GLN A 43 3.54 -9.24 -10.63
CA GLN A 43 3.55 -9.59 -12.04
C GLN A 43 2.18 -9.43 -12.68
N GLU A 44 1.14 -9.78 -11.95
CA GLU A 44 -0.22 -9.62 -12.45
C GLU A 44 -0.53 -8.16 -12.72
N PHE A 45 -0.18 -7.28 -11.79
CA PHE A 45 -0.38 -5.85 -12.00
C PHE A 45 0.46 -5.33 -13.17
N SER A 46 1.70 -5.77 -13.25
CA SER A 46 2.59 -5.37 -14.33
C SER A 46 1.99 -5.74 -15.69
N GLU A 47 1.46 -6.94 -15.78
CA GLU A 47 0.84 -7.42 -17.01
C GLU A 47 -0.40 -6.60 -17.37
N LEU A 48 -1.25 -6.33 -16.37
CA LEU A 48 -2.45 -5.55 -16.60
C LEU A 48 -2.12 -4.12 -17.00
N ILE A 49 -1.06 -3.56 -16.45
CA ILE A 49 -0.61 -2.22 -16.81
C ILE A 49 -0.13 -2.23 -18.26
N ARG A 50 0.62 -3.23 -18.65
CA ARG A 50 1.11 -3.35 -20.02
C ARG A 50 -0.04 -3.45 -21.00
N LEU A 51 -1.09 -4.17 -20.64
CA LEU A 51 -2.27 -4.33 -21.48
C LEU A 51 -3.22 -3.15 -21.35
N LYS A 52 -2.95 -2.23 -20.45
CA LYS A 52 -3.78 -1.05 -20.18
C LYS A 52 -5.22 -1.43 -19.85
N SER A 53 -5.36 -2.49 -19.06
CA SER A 53 -6.66 -2.98 -18.61
C SER A 53 -7.13 -2.15 -17.42
N ASN A 54 -7.48 -0.90 -17.68
CA ASN A 54 -7.76 0.07 -16.62
C ASN A 54 -8.93 -0.33 -15.72
N SER A 55 -10.00 -0.87 -16.32
CA SER A 55 -11.16 -1.27 -15.53
C SER A 55 -10.80 -2.35 -14.51
N VAL A 56 -10.02 -3.34 -14.96
CA VAL A 56 -9.60 -4.42 -14.08
C VAL A 56 -8.68 -3.89 -12.99
N LEU A 57 -7.72 -3.03 -13.40
CA LEU A 57 -6.78 -2.43 -12.46
C LEU A 57 -7.51 -1.63 -11.38
N MET A 58 -8.48 -0.82 -11.79
CA MET A 58 -9.21 0.00 -10.84
C MET A 58 -10.01 -0.86 -9.86
N ASN A 59 -10.60 -1.94 -10.34
CA ASN A 59 -11.32 -2.85 -9.47
C ASN A 59 -10.40 -3.51 -8.47
N LEU A 60 -9.22 -3.94 -8.91
CA LEU A 60 -8.27 -4.57 -8.02
C LEU A 60 -7.73 -3.60 -6.97
N VAL A 61 -7.42 -2.39 -7.41
CA VAL A 61 -6.90 -1.36 -6.52
C VAL A 61 -7.94 -0.98 -5.47
N HIS A 62 -9.21 -0.99 -5.87
CA HIS A 62 -10.28 -0.63 -4.95
C HIS A 62 -10.33 -1.56 -3.73
N ASP A 63 -9.89 -2.79 -3.90
CA ASP A 63 -9.90 -3.77 -2.84
C ASP A 63 -8.62 -3.74 -1.99
N LEU A 64 -7.67 -2.90 -2.34
CA LEU A 64 -6.41 -2.80 -1.62
C LEU A 64 -6.42 -1.60 -0.68
N TYR A 65 -5.70 -1.74 0.44
CA TYR A 65 -5.46 -0.60 1.31
C TYR A 65 -4.35 0.27 0.74
N PRO A 66 -4.32 1.56 1.08
CA PRO A 66 -3.25 2.44 0.61
C PRO A 66 -1.85 1.90 0.90
N ALA A 67 -1.65 1.26 2.06
CA ALA A 67 -0.35 0.69 2.39
C ALA A 67 0.03 -0.43 1.43
N ASP A 68 -0.94 -1.23 1.01
CA ASP A 68 -0.69 -2.30 0.05
C ASP A 68 -0.35 -1.73 -1.32
N ILE A 69 -1.05 -0.67 -1.71
CA ILE A 69 -0.78 -0.01 -2.98
C ILE A 69 0.63 0.57 -2.98
N ALA A 70 1.01 1.22 -1.89
CA ALA A 70 2.36 1.78 -1.77
C ALA A 70 3.41 0.68 -1.87
N HIS A 71 3.18 -0.44 -1.20
CA HIS A 71 4.10 -1.56 -1.25
C HIS A 71 4.19 -2.13 -2.67
N LEU A 72 3.06 -2.27 -3.33
CA LEU A 72 3.02 -2.75 -4.70
C LEU A 72 3.81 -1.82 -5.62
N MET A 73 3.62 -0.52 -5.47
CA MET A 73 4.34 0.45 -6.27
C MET A 73 5.85 0.36 -6.08
N SER A 74 6.29 0.00 -4.88
CA SER A 74 7.72 -0.15 -4.62
C SER A 74 8.33 -1.32 -5.38
N ARG A 75 7.51 -2.23 -5.84
CA ARG A 75 7.98 -3.41 -6.57
C ARG A 75 7.79 -3.27 -8.08
N LEU A 76 7.13 -2.24 -8.53
CA LEU A 76 6.92 -1.97 -9.95
C LEU A 76 8.03 -1.06 -10.47
N THR A 77 8.18 -1.03 -11.78
CA THR A 77 9.08 -0.05 -12.39
C THR A 77 8.50 1.35 -12.20
N ASN A 78 9.32 2.36 -12.40
CA ASN A 78 8.85 3.73 -12.26
C ASN A 78 7.70 4.04 -13.20
N ASP A 79 7.79 3.58 -14.45
CA ASP A 79 6.72 3.82 -15.42
C ASP A 79 5.43 3.11 -15.02
N GLU A 80 5.55 1.88 -14.52
CA GLU A 80 4.39 1.14 -14.07
C GLU A 80 3.77 1.76 -12.84
N ALA A 81 4.60 2.20 -11.91
CA ALA A 81 4.11 2.84 -10.70
C ALA A 81 3.39 4.13 -11.04
N GLU A 82 3.94 4.92 -11.96
CA GLU A 82 3.28 6.14 -12.40
C GLU A 82 1.93 5.84 -13.03
N TYR A 83 1.88 4.84 -13.90
CA TYR A 83 0.64 4.46 -14.53
C TYR A 83 -0.41 4.08 -13.50
N LEU A 84 -0.03 3.25 -12.55
CA LEU A 84 -0.95 2.82 -11.51
C LEU A 84 -1.40 4.01 -10.65
N PHE A 85 -0.47 4.85 -10.26
CA PHE A 85 -0.78 5.99 -9.42
C PHE A 85 -1.78 6.93 -10.09
N ASN A 86 -1.68 7.10 -11.41
CA ASN A 86 -2.58 7.98 -12.14
C ASN A 86 -4.01 7.42 -12.22
N LEU A 87 -4.21 6.15 -11.92
CA LEU A 87 -5.54 5.57 -11.85
C LEU A 87 -6.21 5.79 -10.50
N LEU A 88 -5.45 6.20 -9.49
CA LEU A 88 -6.00 6.43 -8.16
C LEU A 88 -6.71 7.78 -8.13
N ASP A 89 -7.79 7.87 -7.33
CA ASP A 89 -8.37 9.17 -7.11
C ASP A 89 -7.46 9.97 -6.18
N ALA A 90 -7.72 11.27 -6.07
CA ALA A 90 -6.82 12.16 -5.34
C ALA A 90 -6.75 11.82 -3.86
N GLU A 91 -7.85 11.36 -3.28
CA GLU A 91 -7.86 11.04 -1.87
C GLU A 91 -6.99 9.82 -1.57
N VAL A 92 -7.18 8.75 -2.33
CA VAL A 92 -6.36 7.55 -2.18
C VAL A 92 -4.92 7.85 -2.56
N GLY A 93 -4.72 8.61 -3.62
CA GLY A 93 -3.38 9.01 -4.03
C GLY A 93 -2.63 9.75 -2.94
N GLY A 94 -3.34 10.62 -2.23
CA GLY A 94 -2.75 11.33 -1.10
C GLY A 94 -2.28 10.38 -0.01
N GLU A 95 -3.12 9.42 0.35
CA GLU A 95 -2.74 8.46 1.36
C GLU A 95 -1.56 7.60 0.92
N VAL A 96 -1.59 7.17 -0.34
CA VAL A 96 -0.51 6.33 -0.85
C VAL A 96 0.81 7.08 -0.88
N ILE A 97 0.81 8.34 -1.33
CA ILE A 97 2.05 9.08 -1.48
C ILE A 97 2.73 9.31 -0.13
N THR A 98 1.95 9.48 0.93
CA THR A 98 2.54 9.64 2.26
C THR A 98 3.19 8.36 2.77
N LEU A 99 2.82 7.22 2.21
CA LEU A 99 3.34 5.93 2.62
C LEU A 99 4.51 5.45 1.75
N LEU A 100 4.79 6.12 0.65
CA LEU A 100 5.93 5.78 -0.20
C LEU A 100 7.22 6.25 0.46
N ASP A 101 8.33 5.64 0.06
CA ASP A 101 9.61 6.12 0.56
C ASP A 101 10.01 7.40 -0.18
N GLU A 102 11.04 8.04 0.33
CA GLU A 102 11.46 9.35 -0.17
C GLU A 102 11.87 9.30 -1.64
N THR A 103 12.56 8.25 -2.03
CA THR A 103 13.02 8.09 -3.40
C THR A 103 11.84 7.97 -4.36
N GLN A 104 10.86 7.19 -3.98
CA GLN A 104 9.67 7.01 -4.81
C GLN A 104 8.88 8.30 -4.91
N ARG A 105 8.74 9.01 -3.79
CA ARG A 105 8.04 10.29 -3.82
C ARG A 105 8.74 11.27 -4.74
N ALA A 106 10.07 11.32 -4.67
CA ALA A 106 10.83 12.23 -5.51
C ALA A 106 10.56 11.96 -7.00
N SER A 107 10.52 10.68 -7.36
CA SER A 107 10.23 10.33 -8.75
C SER A 107 8.83 10.79 -9.16
N LEU A 108 7.86 10.61 -8.28
CA LEU A 108 6.48 11.02 -8.59
C LEU A 108 6.36 12.52 -8.73
N TYR A 109 7.07 13.29 -7.88
CA TYR A 109 6.99 14.74 -7.96
C TYR A 109 7.44 15.25 -9.33
N GLU A 110 8.42 14.59 -9.93
CA GLU A 110 8.94 15.03 -11.21
C GLU A 110 8.05 14.66 -12.38
N ILE A 111 7.38 13.53 -12.29
CA ILE A 111 6.59 13.03 -13.42
C ILE A 111 5.13 13.41 -13.36
N LEU A 112 4.58 13.69 -12.18
CA LEU A 112 3.21 14.17 -12.06
C LEU A 112 3.19 15.67 -12.33
N GLY A 113 2.17 16.11 -13.03
CA GLY A 113 2.04 17.53 -13.30
C GLY A 113 1.60 18.30 -12.05
N LYS A 114 1.77 19.61 -12.09
CA LYS A 114 1.42 20.46 -10.95
C LYS A 114 -0.06 20.34 -10.60
N HIS A 115 -0.92 20.14 -11.58
CA HIS A 115 -2.35 19.98 -11.31
C HIS A 115 -2.63 18.75 -10.49
N ARG A 116 -2.02 17.63 -10.87
CA ARG A 116 -2.23 16.37 -10.15
C ARG A 116 -1.71 16.48 -8.73
N LEU A 117 -0.51 17.04 -8.59
CA LEU A 117 0.09 17.20 -7.27
C LEU A 117 -0.75 18.14 -6.40
N SER A 118 -1.20 19.25 -6.96
CA SER A 118 -2.03 20.19 -6.21
C SER A 118 -3.33 19.55 -5.73
N THR A 119 -3.95 18.78 -6.62
CA THR A 119 -5.20 18.10 -6.27
C THR A 119 -4.97 17.12 -5.14
N ILE A 120 -3.86 16.38 -5.18
CA ILE A 120 -3.53 15.41 -4.15
C ILE A 120 -3.23 16.13 -2.83
N ILE A 121 -2.43 17.17 -2.88
CA ILE A 121 -2.05 17.92 -1.68
C ILE A 121 -3.29 18.50 -1.00
N ASN A 122 -4.25 18.98 -1.80
CA ASN A 122 -5.49 19.53 -1.25
C ASN A 122 -6.31 18.50 -0.46
N LYS A 123 -6.09 17.22 -0.71
CA LYS A 123 -6.82 16.17 0.00
C LYS A 123 -6.13 15.72 1.27
N LEU A 124 -4.93 16.18 1.54
CA LEU A 124 -4.17 15.80 2.71
C LEU A 124 -4.44 16.70 3.90
N ASP A 125 -4.19 16.17 5.09
CA ASP A 125 -4.16 17.00 6.29
C ASP A 125 -3.04 18.03 6.17
N SER A 126 -3.20 19.12 6.90
CA SER A 126 -2.23 20.23 6.83
C SER A 126 -0.81 19.78 7.13
N ASP A 127 -0.65 18.90 8.12
CA ASP A 127 0.69 18.44 8.50
C ASP A 127 1.33 17.63 7.38
N ASP A 128 0.58 16.72 6.81
CA ASP A 128 1.10 15.89 5.72
C ASP A 128 1.38 16.73 4.49
N ALA A 129 0.48 17.65 4.17
CA ALA A 129 0.65 18.52 3.02
C ALA A 129 1.92 19.37 3.18
N THR A 130 2.13 19.92 4.36
CA THR A 130 3.30 20.74 4.63
C THR A 130 4.58 19.93 4.47
N ASP A 131 4.59 18.72 5.01
CA ASP A 131 5.76 17.87 4.95
C ASP A 131 6.12 17.53 3.50
N LEU A 132 5.11 17.18 2.70
CA LEU A 132 5.37 16.83 1.31
C LEU A 132 5.86 18.01 0.50
N VAL A 133 5.25 19.19 0.69
CA VAL A 133 5.67 20.37 -0.04
C VAL A 133 7.09 20.75 0.35
N ALA A 134 7.43 20.64 1.62
CA ALA A 134 8.78 20.98 2.10
C ALA A 134 9.83 20.06 1.48
N GLU A 135 9.46 18.84 1.16
CA GLU A 135 10.36 17.85 0.60
C GLU A 135 10.57 18.04 -0.90
N MET A 136 9.62 18.67 -1.58
CA MET A 136 9.66 18.82 -3.03
C MET A 136 10.79 19.76 -3.46
N PRO A 137 11.34 19.53 -4.67
CA PRO A 137 12.25 20.53 -5.24
C PRO A 137 11.56 21.89 -5.27
N ALA A 138 12.33 22.94 -5.04
CA ALA A 138 11.77 24.29 -4.87
C ALA A 138 10.88 24.69 -6.04
N GLN A 139 11.29 24.35 -7.25
CA GLN A 139 10.54 24.73 -8.44
C GLN A 139 9.17 24.04 -8.48
N ILE A 140 9.15 22.78 -8.12
CA ILE A 140 7.90 22.02 -8.10
C ILE A 140 7.02 22.51 -6.96
N ALA A 141 7.60 22.73 -5.79
CA ALA A 141 6.86 23.21 -4.64
C ALA A 141 6.17 24.53 -4.96
N GLU A 142 6.86 25.43 -5.64
CA GLU A 142 6.29 26.71 -6.00
C GLU A 142 5.09 26.56 -6.91
N GLN A 143 5.20 25.70 -7.91
CA GLN A 143 4.10 25.45 -8.82
C GLN A 143 2.90 24.81 -8.12
N VAL A 144 3.17 23.90 -7.20
CA VAL A 144 2.11 23.24 -6.45
C VAL A 144 1.39 24.23 -5.57
N LEU A 145 2.14 25.10 -4.89
CA LEU A 145 1.54 26.09 -4.00
C LEU A 145 0.64 27.06 -4.76
N GLU A 146 0.99 27.39 -5.98
CA GLU A 146 0.15 28.23 -6.80
C GLU A 146 -1.18 27.57 -7.13
N GLY A 147 -1.19 26.25 -7.22
CA GLY A 147 -2.38 25.49 -7.57
C GLY A 147 -3.25 25.12 -6.40
N LEU A 148 -2.82 25.40 -5.16
CA LEU A 148 -3.61 25.04 -3.99
C LEU A 148 -4.77 26.01 -3.79
N ASP A 149 -5.84 25.46 -3.22
CA ASP A 149 -6.98 26.29 -2.85
C ASP A 149 -6.57 27.21 -1.71
N LYS A 150 -7.03 28.45 -1.82
CA LYS A 150 -6.73 29.42 -0.79
C LYS A 150 -7.95 29.57 0.11
N PRO A 151 -7.73 29.72 1.41
CA PRO A 151 -8.85 29.90 2.34
C PRO A 151 -9.59 31.20 2.11
#